data_f873dedececdd2ad42d74c6281eecd56
#
_entry.id   f873dedececdd2ad42d74c6281eecd56
#
_cell.length_a   1.000
_cell.length_b   1.000
_cell.length_c   1.000
_cell.angle_alpha   90.00
_cell.angle_beta   90.00
_cell.angle_gamma   90.00
#
_symmetry.space_group_name_H-M   'P 1'
#
loop_
_entity.id
_entity.type
_entity.pdbx_description
1 polymer ?
#
loop_
_entity_poly.entity_id
_entity_poly.type
_entity_poly.pdbx_seq_one_letter_code
_entity_poly.pdbx_strand_id
1 'polypeptide(L)'
;MSEQFEMIAKTFQGLEEILAEELTTLGANDIQIGRRMVSFTGDKRMMYKANFCLRTAIRILKPIKNFTAKDADEVYNQIQAIPWEEYLDVNKTFAIDAVVFSEEFRHSKFVSYKVKDAIVDYFREKTGKRPSVRINNPDVLLNIHIAHTTCTLSLDSSGESLHRRGYRQEQVEAPLNEVLAAGMVLMTGWRGECDLIDPMCGSGTIPIEAALIARNIAPGVFRKGFAFEKWVDFDSEMFDEIYNDDSQEREFTHKIYGYDNSPKANEIATHNIKAAGVSKDVTLKLQPFQQFEQPQEKSIIVMNPPYGERISTNDLLGLYQMIGERLKHAFVGNEAWVLSYREECFDQIGLKASQKVPLFNGALECEFRKYEIFDGKYKEFKSQEGEGEEKKETEGSYDASKPRERKEFKPRGEGEFRPRREGEFKPRREGEFKPRREGEYKPRREGEYKPRREGDFKPRREEGSFTRDDRDRKPRGEFRGERDSRAPREFRGNREPRIPKKEEE
;
A
#
# COMPACT_ATOMS: atom_id res chain seq x y z
N MET A 1 -18.72 7.66 27.87
CA MET A 1 -17.47 7.11 27.28
C MET A 1 -17.85 6.59 25.92
N SER A 2 -17.12 6.95 24.88
CA SER A 2 -17.32 6.41 23.54
C SER A 2 -17.07 4.89 23.54
N GLU A 3 -17.86 4.15 22.76
CA GLU A 3 -17.71 2.70 22.63
C GLU A 3 -16.35 2.40 21.97
N GLN A 4 -15.55 1.56 22.63
CA GLN A 4 -14.25 1.10 22.10
C GLN A 4 -14.44 -0.24 21.41
N PHE A 5 -13.82 -0.43 20.25
CA PHE A 5 -13.87 -1.68 19.47
C PHE A 5 -12.54 -1.98 18.81
N GLU A 6 -12.33 -3.25 18.51
CA GLU A 6 -11.16 -3.72 17.79
C GLU A 6 -11.23 -3.30 16.30
N MET A 7 -10.08 -2.95 15.74
CA MET A 7 -9.88 -2.65 14.33
C MET A 7 -8.63 -3.33 13.80
N ILE A 8 -8.60 -3.59 12.50
CA ILE A 8 -7.47 -4.20 11.81
C ILE A 8 -7.04 -3.30 10.66
N ALA A 9 -5.87 -2.70 10.76
CA ALA A 9 -5.22 -2.00 9.66
C ALA A 9 -4.42 -3.00 8.83
N LYS A 10 -4.79 -3.18 7.56
CA LYS A 10 -4.03 -4.01 6.61
C LYS A 10 -2.92 -3.20 5.98
N THR A 11 -1.76 -3.84 5.76
CA THR A 11 -0.59 -3.20 5.13
C THR A 11 0.17 -4.18 4.24
N PHE A 12 1.24 -3.72 3.59
CA PHE A 12 2.21 -4.60 2.91
C PHE A 12 3.15 -5.22 3.93
N GLN A 13 3.65 -6.41 3.60
CA GLN A 13 4.69 -7.07 4.41
C GLN A 13 5.95 -6.20 4.43
N GLY A 14 6.52 -6.02 5.63
CA GLY A 14 7.66 -5.17 5.90
C GLY A 14 7.31 -3.74 6.31
N LEU A 15 6.02 -3.34 6.28
CA LEU A 15 5.55 -2.03 6.74
C LEU A 15 4.79 -2.10 8.08
N GLU A 16 4.72 -3.28 8.70
CA GLU A 16 3.90 -3.49 9.90
C GLU A 16 4.38 -2.63 11.08
N GLU A 17 5.70 -2.51 11.29
CA GLU A 17 6.28 -1.71 12.36
C GLU A 17 6.01 -0.21 12.14
N ILE A 18 6.20 0.29 10.92
CA ILE A 18 5.91 1.69 10.57
C ILE A 18 4.42 2.00 10.78
N LEU A 19 3.53 1.09 10.39
CA LEU A 19 2.10 1.26 10.61
C LEU A 19 1.75 1.30 12.10
N ALA A 20 2.41 0.47 12.93
CA ALA A 20 2.23 0.49 14.38
C ALA A 20 2.70 1.81 15.00
N GLU A 21 3.80 2.40 14.51
CA GLU A 21 4.27 3.72 14.91
C GLU A 21 3.28 4.83 14.53
N GLU A 22 2.73 4.79 13.31
CA GLU A 22 1.67 5.72 12.88
C GLU A 22 0.44 5.63 13.80
N LEU A 23 -0.03 4.41 14.10
CA LEU A 23 -1.18 4.17 15.00
C LEU A 23 -0.90 4.68 16.42
N THR A 24 0.31 4.46 16.94
CA THR A 24 0.74 4.97 18.24
C THR A 24 0.69 6.50 18.26
N THR A 25 1.19 7.14 17.21
CA THR A 25 1.17 8.60 17.06
C THR A 25 -0.25 9.16 16.99
N LEU A 26 -1.20 8.43 16.38
CA LEU A 26 -2.61 8.79 16.34
C LEU A 26 -3.34 8.60 17.69
N GLY A 27 -2.72 7.90 18.66
CA GLY A 27 -3.29 7.62 19.96
C GLY A 27 -4.18 6.37 20.00
N ALA A 28 -3.96 5.40 19.14
CA ALA A 28 -4.62 4.09 19.20
C ALA A 28 -4.16 3.28 20.41
N ASN A 29 -5.03 2.38 20.91
CA ASN A 29 -4.73 1.51 22.05
C ASN A 29 -4.51 0.06 21.58
N ASP A 30 -3.95 -0.77 22.46
CA ASP A 30 -3.80 -2.23 22.30
C ASP A 30 -3.22 -2.64 20.95
N ILE A 31 -2.18 -1.92 20.50
CA ILE A 31 -1.56 -2.12 19.18
C ILE A 31 -0.81 -3.45 19.17
N GLN A 32 -1.15 -4.34 18.24
CA GLN A 32 -0.52 -5.64 18.05
C GLN A 32 -0.12 -5.86 16.61
N ILE A 33 1.16 -6.08 16.38
CA ILE A 33 1.72 -6.35 15.05
C ILE A 33 1.42 -7.80 14.67
N GLY A 34 0.82 -7.99 13.49
CA GLY A 34 0.60 -9.28 12.87
C GLY A 34 1.15 -9.32 11.45
N ARG A 35 1.05 -10.46 10.78
CA ARG A 35 1.55 -10.58 9.39
C ARG A 35 0.67 -9.78 8.43
N ARG A 36 1.23 -8.76 7.77
CA ARG A 36 0.56 -7.84 6.82
C ARG A 36 -0.64 -7.11 7.44
N MET A 37 -0.59 -6.89 8.75
CA MET A 37 -1.64 -6.19 9.49
C MET A 37 -1.13 -5.69 10.83
N VAL A 38 -1.84 -4.71 11.37
CA VAL A 38 -1.74 -4.30 12.77
C VAL A 38 -3.16 -4.24 13.33
N SER A 39 -3.45 -4.95 14.43
CA SER A 39 -4.69 -4.78 15.17
C SER A 39 -4.53 -3.71 16.24
N PHE A 40 -5.59 -3.00 16.52
CA PHE A 40 -5.62 -1.92 17.51
C PHE A 40 -7.05 -1.68 17.99
N THR A 41 -7.17 -0.99 19.12
CA THR A 41 -8.45 -0.64 19.74
C THR A 41 -8.64 0.87 19.69
N GLY A 42 -9.87 1.30 19.47
CA GLY A 42 -10.26 2.71 19.45
C GLY A 42 -11.75 2.90 19.29
N ASP A 43 -12.19 4.13 19.31
CA ASP A 43 -13.58 4.51 19.06
C ASP A 43 -13.85 4.85 17.58
N LYS A 44 -15.06 5.31 17.29
CA LYS A 44 -15.46 5.75 15.95
C LYS A 44 -14.58 6.88 15.41
N ARG A 45 -14.18 7.83 16.25
CA ARG A 45 -13.26 8.92 15.87
C ARG A 45 -11.90 8.37 15.46
N MET A 46 -11.38 7.38 16.21
CA MET A 46 -10.13 6.71 15.86
C MET A 46 -10.24 5.97 14.51
N MET A 47 -11.36 5.29 14.24
CA MET A 47 -11.60 4.65 12.95
C MET A 47 -11.56 5.66 11.77
N TYR A 48 -12.18 6.82 11.94
CA TYR A 48 -12.16 7.89 10.93
C TYR A 48 -10.74 8.43 10.75
N LYS A 49 -10.03 8.76 11.84
CA LYS A 49 -8.64 9.20 11.80
C LYS A 49 -7.72 8.16 11.15
N ALA A 50 -7.87 6.88 11.47
CA ALA A 50 -7.08 5.81 10.87
C ALA A 50 -7.24 5.75 9.34
N ASN A 51 -8.46 5.87 8.83
CA ASN A 51 -8.71 5.93 7.38
C ASN A 51 -8.14 7.19 6.73
N PHE A 52 -8.21 8.33 7.42
CA PHE A 52 -7.86 9.64 6.89
C PHE A 52 -6.35 9.93 6.95
N CYS A 53 -5.69 9.58 8.06
CA CYS A 53 -4.33 10.00 8.37
C CYS A 53 -3.25 8.95 8.06
N LEU A 54 -3.57 7.64 8.13
CA LEU A 54 -2.55 6.60 7.97
C LEU A 54 -1.99 6.56 6.55
N ARG A 55 -0.66 6.58 6.44
CA ARG A 55 0.06 6.59 5.17
C ARG A 55 0.39 5.19 4.68
N THR A 56 0.63 4.25 5.63
CA THR A 56 1.06 2.89 5.33
C THR A 56 -0.03 1.84 5.44
N ALA A 57 -1.27 2.24 5.76
CA ALA A 57 -2.43 1.36 5.71
C ALA A 57 -3.00 1.23 4.28
N ILE A 58 -3.48 0.03 3.94
CA ILE A 58 -4.20 -0.27 2.69
C ILE A 58 -5.71 -0.25 2.93
N ARG A 59 -6.15 -0.75 4.08
CA ARG A 59 -7.55 -0.85 4.51
C ARG A 59 -7.65 -0.85 6.02
N ILE A 60 -8.75 -0.30 6.53
CA ILE A 60 -9.15 -0.40 7.95
C ILE A 60 -10.41 -1.25 8.01
N LEU A 61 -10.34 -2.36 8.72
CA LEU A 61 -11.42 -3.32 8.90
C LEU A 61 -11.94 -3.23 10.34
N LYS A 62 -13.27 -3.24 10.51
CA LYS A 62 -13.95 -3.36 11.80
C LYS A 62 -14.52 -4.78 11.92
N PRO A 63 -13.90 -5.70 12.69
CA PRO A 63 -14.46 -7.02 12.95
C PRO A 63 -15.85 -6.91 13.56
N ILE A 64 -16.82 -7.67 13.04
CA ILE A 64 -18.18 -7.74 13.56
C ILE A 64 -18.52 -9.13 14.10
N LYS A 65 -17.80 -10.15 13.63
CA LYS A 65 -17.97 -11.52 14.15
C LYS A 65 -16.71 -12.36 13.94
N ASN A 66 -16.27 -12.99 15.03
CA ASN A 66 -15.25 -14.04 15.02
C ASN A 66 -15.95 -15.38 15.30
N PHE A 67 -15.64 -16.41 14.51
CA PHE A 67 -16.22 -17.74 14.64
C PHE A 67 -15.30 -18.81 14.06
N THR A 68 -15.61 -20.08 14.31
CA THR A 68 -14.94 -21.20 13.65
C THR A 68 -15.91 -21.91 12.73
N ALA A 69 -15.41 -22.36 11.57
CA ALA A 69 -16.18 -23.15 10.61
C ALA A 69 -15.26 -24.15 9.91
N LYS A 70 -15.76 -25.36 9.70
CA LYS A 70 -15.06 -26.45 9.00
C LYS A 70 -15.45 -26.56 7.54
N ASP A 71 -16.60 -26.03 7.18
CA ASP A 71 -17.13 -26.03 5.83
C ASP A 71 -17.98 -24.77 5.51
N ALA A 72 -18.41 -24.68 4.29
CA ALA A 72 -19.14 -23.52 3.81
C ALA A 72 -20.58 -23.42 4.36
N ASP A 73 -21.17 -24.51 4.82
CA ASP A 73 -22.52 -24.52 5.39
C ASP A 73 -22.46 -24.04 6.85
N GLU A 74 -21.41 -24.36 7.59
CA GLU A 74 -21.16 -23.76 8.90
C GLU A 74 -20.90 -22.24 8.76
N VAL A 75 -20.15 -21.79 7.75
CA VAL A 75 -19.99 -20.35 7.45
C VAL A 75 -21.36 -19.71 7.19
N TYR A 76 -22.20 -20.31 6.34
CA TYR A 76 -23.53 -19.80 6.04
C TYR A 76 -24.38 -19.64 7.31
N ASN A 77 -24.45 -20.66 8.16
CA ASN A 77 -25.22 -20.63 9.40
C ASN A 77 -24.74 -19.54 10.38
N GLN A 78 -23.43 -19.39 10.53
CA GLN A 78 -22.85 -18.34 11.37
C GLN A 78 -23.14 -16.92 10.85
N ILE A 79 -23.12 -16.74 9.55
CA ILE A 79 -23.40 -15.45 8.91
C ILE A 79 -24.90 -15.11 8.97
N GLN A 80 -25.80 -16.09 8.75
CA GLN A 80 -27.24 -15.90 8.84
C GLN A 80 -27.70 -15.49 10.24
N ALA A 81 -26.99 -15.94 11.30
CA ALA A 81 -27.31 -15.61 12.68
C ALA A 81 -26.96 -14.17 13.10
N ILE A 82 -26.36 -13.35 12.22
CA ILE A 82 -26.01 -11.95 12.51
C ILE A 82 -27.26 -11.07 12.35
N PRO A 83 -27.51 -10.10 13.24
CA PRO A 83 -28.59 -9.13 13.08
C PRO A 83 -28.22 -8.08 11.99
N TRP A 84 -28.42 -8.45 10.74
CA TRP A 84 -27.95 -7.68 9.59
C TRP A 84 -28.58 -6.29 9.47
N GLU A 85 -29.75 -6.04 10.06
CA GLU A 85 -30.39 -4.71 10.13
C GLU A 85 -29.54 -3.64 10.81
N GLU A 86 -28.57 -4.04 11.63
CA GLU A 86 -27.63 -3.11 12.27
C GLU A 86 -26.60 -2.55 11.27
N TYR A 87 -26.32 -3.27 10.19
CA TYR A 87 -25.25 -2.96 9.24
C TYR A 87 -25.75 -2.64 7.84
N LEU A 88 -26.89 -3.20 7.44
CA LEU A 88 -27.37 -3.17 6.06
C LEU A 88 -28.88 -2.99 5.99
N ASP A 89 -29.36 -2.19 5.05
CA ASP A 89 -30.76 -2.03 4.70
C ASP A 89 -31.08 -2.71 3.36
N VAL A 90 -32.31 -3.18 3.16
CA VAL A 90 -32.75 -3.83 1.92
C VAL A 90 -32.62 -2.96 0.67
N ASN A 91 -32.57 -1.64 0.83
CA ASN A 91 -32.42 -0.68 -0.26
C ASN A 91 -30.93 -0.35 -0.54
N LYS A 92 -30.02 -0.76 0.34
CA LYS A 92 -28.58 -0.57 0.15
C LYS A 92 -27.96 -1.71 -0.63
N THR A 93 -26.81 -1.43 -1.23
CA THR A 93 -26.01 -2.40 -1.95
C THR A 93 -24.85 -2.88 -1.11
N PHE A 94 -24.43 -4.14 -1.29
CA PHE A 94 -23.27 -4.69 -0.60
C PHE A 94 -22.37 -5.51 -1.51
N ALA A 95 -21.13 -5.71 -1.10
CA ALA A 95 -20.18 -6.62 -1.71
C ALA A 95 -19.37 -7.36 -0.64
N ILE A 96 -18.78 -8.48 -1.02
CA ILE A 96 -17.98 -9.31 -0.12
C ILE A 96 -16.64 -9.58 -0.80
N ASP A 97 -15.57 -9.25 -0.08
CA ASP A 97 -14.21 -9.66 -0.38
C ASP A 97 -13.80 -10.82 0.54
N ALA A 98 -13.33 -11.92 -0.04
CA ALA A 98 -12.98 -13.12 0.71
C ALA A 98 -11.50 -13.45 0.56
N VAL A 99 -10.81 -13.56 1.67
CA VAL A 99 -9.41 -13.96 1.78
C VAL A 99 -9.32 -15.27 2.54
N VAL A 100 -8.79 -16.30 1.89
CA VAL A 100 -8.80 -17.67 2.42
C VAL A 100 -7.41 -18.28 2.41
N PHE A 101 -6.98 -18.74 3.57
CA PHE A 101 -5.76 -19.52 3.82
C PHE A 101 -6.14 -20.81 4.56
N SER A 102 -6.69 -21.80 3.85
CA SER A 102 -7.23 -23.02 4.46
C SER A 102 -7.12 -24.18 3.47
N GLU A 103 -6.96 -25.38 4.00
CA GLU A 103 -7.03 -26.62 3.22
C GLU A 103 -8.50 -27.03 2.98
N GLU A 104 -9.39 -26.72 3.92
CA GLU A 104 -10.82 -27.00 3.87
C GLU A 104 -11.55 -26.09 2.87
N PHE A 105 -11.16 -24.82 2.84
CA PHE A 105 -11.76 -23.80 1.98
C PHE A 105 -10.87 -23.51 0.78
N ARG A 106 -11.05 -24.23 -0.33
CA ARG A 106 -10.16 -24.12 -1.50
C ARG A 106 -10.44 -22.92 -2.41
N HIS A 107 -11.63 -22.33 -2.35
CA HIS A 107 -12.08 -21.30 -3.28
C HIS A 107 -12.70 -20.10 -2.56
N SER A 108 -11.97 -18.97 -2.50
CA SER A 108 -12.45 -17.73 -1.88
C SER A 108 -13.77 -17.22 -2.49
N LYS A 109 -13.96 -17.35 -3.82
CA LYS A 109 -15.21 -16.98 -4.48
C LYS A 109 -16.42 -17.79 -3.99
N PHE A 110 -16.23 -19.08 -3.70
CA PHE A 110 -17.30 -19.91 -3.18
C PHE A 110 -17.69 -19.46 -1.77
N VAL A 111 -16.72 -19.13 -0.92
CA VAL A 111 -16.98 -18.56 0.40
C VAL A 111 -17.75 -17.25 0.29
N SER A 112 -17.31 -16.33 -0.59
CA SER A 112 -18.02 -15.06 -0.78
C SER A 112 -19.47 -15.24 -1.26
N TYR A 113 -19.74 -16.26 -2.08
CA TYR A 113 -21.12 -16.58 -2.48
C TYR A 113 -21.95 -17.12 -1.32
N LYS A 114 -21.42 -18.00 -0.47
CA LYS A 114 -22.10 -18.51 0.72
C LYS A 114 -22.44 -17.39 1.71
N VAL A 115 -21.49 -16.48 1.98
CA VAL A 115 -21.74 -15.29 2.81
C VAL A 115 -22.85 -14.43 2.19
N LYS A 116 -22.80 -14.19 0.87
CA LYS A 116 -23.83 -13.44 0.14
C LYS A 116 -25.20 -14.12 0.30
N ASP A 117 -25.28 -15.45 0.09
CA ASP A 117 -26.54 -16.19 0.16
C ASP A 117 -27.14 -16.11 1.58
N ALA A 118 -26.32 -16.27 2.62
CA ALA A 118 -26.76 -16.14 4.01
C ALA A 118 -27.36 -14.75 4.32
N ILE A 119 -26.72 -13.67 3.84
CA ILE A 119 -27.23 -12.29 4.01
C ILE A 119 -28.56 -12.10 3.26
N VAL A 120 -28.62 -12.55 2.00
CA VAL A 120 -29.79 -12.42 1.15
C VAL A 120 -30.97 -13.19 1.75
N ASP A 121 -30.74 -14.41 2.23
CA ASP A 121 -31.80 -15.25 2.78
C ASP A 121 -32.29 -14.72 4.13
N TYR A 122 -31.39 -14.18 4.98
CA TYR A 122 -31.78 -13.45 6.20
C TYR A 122 -32.82 -12.35 5.93
N PHE A 123 -32.55 -11.46 4.99
CA PHE A 123 -33.50 -10.40 4.65
C PHE A 123 -34.76 -10.92 3.97
N ARG A 124 -34.64 -11.95 3.13
CA ARG A 124 -35.78 -12.56 2.46
C ARG A 124 -36.77 -13.22 3.44
N GLU A 125 -36.25 -13.90 4.47
CA GLU A 125 -37.05 -14.48 5.53
C GLU A 125 -37.75 -13.42 6.37
N LYS A 126 -37.07 -12.33 6.74
CA LYS A 126 -37.60 -11.28 7.60
C LYS A 126 -38.54 -10.28 6.88
N THR A 127 -38.23 -9.94 5.65
CA THR A 127 -38.87 -8.81 4.96
C THR A 127 -39.54 -9.14 3.63
N GLY A 128 -39.35 -10.38 3.14
CA GLY A 128 -39.75 -10.79 1.78
C GLY A 128 -38.96 -10.14 0.65
N LYS A 129 -37.99 -9.27 0.97
CA LYS A 129 -37.13 -8.56 0.02
C LYS A 129 -35.68 -8.95 0.23
N ARG A 130 -34.80 -8.55 -0.69
CA ARG A 130 -33.35 -8.78 -0.55
C ARG A 130 -32.55 -7.54 -0.94
N PRO A 131 -31.42 -7.26 -0.26
CA PRO A 131 -30.49 -6.24 -0.70
C PRO A 131 -29.81 -6.64 -2.01
N SER A 132 -29.35 -5.66 -2.78
CA SER A 132 -28.67 -5.88 -4.06
C SER A 132 -27.16 -5.98 -3.89
N VAL A 133 -26.53 -6.87 -4.67
CA VAL A 133 -25.06 -6.98 -4.73
C VAL A 133 -24.51 -6.01 -5.77
N ARG A 134 -23.52 -5.22 -5.38
CA ARG A 134 -22.82 -4.29 -6.27
C ARG A 134 -21.33 -4.33 -6.01
N ILE A 135 -20.55 -4.83 -6.97
CA ILE A 135 -19.10 -5.01 -6.79
C ILE A 135 -18.37 -3.67 -6.76
N ASN A 136 -18.76 -2.75 -7.65
CA ASN A 136 -18.10 -1.45 -7.74
C ASN A 136 -18.82 -0.44 -6.84
N ASN A 137 -18.09 0.11 -5.87
CA ASN A 137 -18.56 1.14 -4.95
C ASN A 137 -19.89 0.79 -4.24
N PRO A 138 -19.97 -0.35 -3.53
CA PRO A 138 -21.14 -0.74 -2.74
C PRO A 138 -21.37 0.25 -1.60
N ASP A 139 -22.57 0.18 -0.98
CA ASP A 139 -22.85 0.94 0.23
C ASP A 139 -22.21 0.28 1.46
N VAL A 140 -22.17 -1.05 1.51
CA VAL A 140 -21.48 -1.81 2.55
C VAL A 140 -20.52 -2.79 1.90
N LEU A 141 -19.25 -2.68 2.23
CA LEU A 141 -18.21 -3.62 1.84
C LEU A 141 -17.86 -4.51 3.03
N LEU A 142 -17.97 -5.81 2.85
CA LEU A 142 -17.64 -6.82 3.84
C LEU A 142 -16.34 -7.52 3.46
N ASN A 143 -15.54 -7.86 4.45
CA ASN A 143 -14.37 -8.70 4.29
C ASN A 143 -14.53 -9.94 5.16
N ILE A 144 -14.43 -11.13 4.56
CA ILE A 144 -14.31 -12.38 5.31
C ILE A 144 -12.91 -12.94 5.17
N HIS A 145 -12.23 -13.09 6.28
CA HIS A 145 -10.90 -13.70 6.36
C HIS A 145 -11.01 -15.07 7.02
N ILE A 146 -10.51 -16.12 6.35
CA ILE A 146 -10.46 -17.48 6.87
C ILE A 146 -9.00 -17.91 6.95
N ALA A 147 -8.55 -18.24 8.17
CA ALA A 147 -7.25 -18.83 8.44
C ALA A 147 -7.48 -20.23 9.05
N HIS A 148 -7.19 -21.28 8.29
CA HIS A 148 -7.59 -22.65 8.63
C HIS A 148 -9.11 -22.75 8.86
N THR A 149 -9.55 -22.91 10.10
CA THR A 149 -10.96 -22.95 10.49
C THR A 149 -11.43 -21.68 11.20
N THR A 150 -10.53 -20.75 11.48
CA THR A 150 -10.88 -19.48 12.15
C THR A 150 -11.33 -18.45 11.12
N CYS A 151 -12.54 -17.94 11.32
CA CYS A 151 -13.20 -17.00 10.42
C CYS A 151 -13.41 -15.66 11.12
N THR A 152 -13.04 -14.58 10.47
CA THR A 152 -13.32 -13.21 10.90
C THR A 152 -14.12 -12.50 9.82
N LEU A 153 -15.33 -12.07 10.13
CA LEU A 153 -16.12 -11.19 9.29
C LEU A 153 -15.96 -9.75 9.77
N SER A 154 -15.65 -8.85 8.84
CA SER A 154 -15.42 -7.45 9.14
C SER A 154 -16.17 -6.54 8.17
N LEU A 155 -16.53 -5.35 8.64
CA LEU A 155 -16.88 -4.21 7.77
C LEU A 155 -15.58 -3.57 7.26
N ASP A 156 -15.50 -3.28 5.97
CA ASP A 156 -14.41 -2.48 5.40
C ASP A 156 -14.81 -1.00 5.45
N SER A 157 -14.17 -0.24 6.33
CA SER A 157 -14.44 1.17 6.51
C SER A 157 -13.82 2.07 5.43
N SER A 158 -12.83 1.56 4.71
CA SER A 158 -12.06 2.31 3.71
C SER A 158 -12.75 2.38 2.35
N GLY A 159 -13.35 1.28 1.90
CA GLY A 159 -13.94 1.13 0.58
C GLY A 159 -12.89 0.92 -0.51
N GLU A 160 -12.61 1.92 -1.32
CA GLU A 160 -11.47 1.87 -2.23
C GLU A 160 -10.16 1.84 -1.44
N SER A 161 -9.20 1.01 -1.87
CA SER A 161 -7.94 0.86 -1.15
C SER A 161 -7.26 2.20 -0.89
N LEU A 162 -6.72 2.40 0.33
CA LEU A 162 -6.17 3.67 0.80
C LEU A 162 -4.93 4.14 0.02
N HIS A 163 -4.23 3.23 -0.69
CA HIS A 163 -3.15 3.64 -1.59
C HIS A 163 -3.64 4.58 -2.70
N ARG A 164 -4.89 4.43 -3.13
CA ARG A 164 -5.50 5.35 -4.10
C ARG A 164 -5.86 6.66 -3.42
N ARG A 165 -4.83 7.50 -3.23
CA ARG A 165 -4.99 8.80 -2.54
C ARG A 165 -5.98 9.71 -3.27
N GLY A 166 -5.92 9.75 -4.61
CA GLY A 166 -6.73 10.63 -5.45
C GLY A 166 -5.92 11.67 -6.21
N TYR A 167 -4.69 11.99 -5.80
CA TYR A 167 -3.83 12.95 -6.49
C TYR A 167 -3.25 12.42 -7.82
N ARG A 168 -3.16 11.10 -8.00
CA ARG A 168 -2.62 10.50 -9.23
C ARG A 168 -3.61 10.66 -10.38
N GLN A 169 -3.36 11.60 -11.27
CA GLN A 169 -4.16 11.83 -12.47
C GLN A 169 -3.74 10.91 -13.61
N GLU A 170 -2.43 10.72 -13.77
CA GLU A 170 -1.83 9.88 -14.79
C GLU A 170 -0.74 9.00 -14.18
N GLN A 171 -0.38 7.93 -14.89
CA GLN A 171 0.65 7.01 -14.41
C GLN A 171 1.54 6.52 -15.55
N VAL A 172 2.80 6.24 -15.23
CA VAL A 172 3.69 5.42 -16.05
C VAL A 172 3.21 3.96 -16.03
N GLU A 173 3.76 3.12 -16.90
CA GLU A 173 3.29 1.72 -17.03
C GLU A 173 3.40 0.88 -15.73
N ALA A 174 4.36 1.15 -14.84
CA ALA A 174 4.52 0.44 -13.56
C ALA A 174 4.82 1.46 -12.44
N PRO A 175 3.80 2.21 -11.98
CA PRO A 175 4.01 3.20 -10.93
C PRO A 175 4.25 2.50 -9.59
N LEU A 176 5.13 3.08 -8.78
CA LEU A 176 5.27 2.66 -7.38
C LEU A 176 3.95 2.90 -6.64
N ASN A 177 3.58 1.95 -5.77
CA ASN A 177 2.40 2.09 -4.93
C ASN A 177 2.61 3.18 -3.88
N GLU A 178 1.61 4.03 -3.63
CA GLU A 178 1.70 5.19 -2.75
C GLU A 178 1.98 4.79 -1.29
N VAL A 179 1.36 3.71 -0.81
CA VAL A 179 1.60 3.15 0.53
C VAL A 179 3.03 2.66 0.67
N LEU A 180 3.56 1.99 -0.36
CA LEU A 180 4.95 1.53 -0.35
C LEU A 180 5.93 2.72 -0.40
N ALA A 181 5.66 3.73 -1.23
CA ALA A 181 6.49 4.92 -1.32
C ALA A 181 6.53 5.69 0.01
N ALA A 182 5.37 5.91 0.65
CA ALA A 182 5.29 6.51 1.98
C ALA A 182 6.06 5.70 3.01
N GLY A 183 5.89 4.37 3.02
CA GLY A 183 6.62 3.46 3.91
C GLY A 183 8.14 3.55 3.71
N MET A 184 8.61 3.56 2.47
CA MET A 184 10.03 3.74 2.14
C MET A 184 10.57 5.05 2.71
N VAL A 185 9.87 6.17 2.51
CA VAL A 185 10.31 7.47 3.07
C VAL A 185 10.30 7.43 4.60
N LEU A 186 9.25 6.91 5.23
CA LEU A 186 9.15 6.82 6.70
C LEU A 186 10.25 5.93 7.30
N MET A 187 10.63 4.83 6.64
CA MET A 187 11.71 3.91 7.07
C MET A 187 13.08 4.56 7.10
N THR A 188 13.31 5.59 6.29
CA THR A 188 14.58 6.32 6.33
C THR A 188 14.76 7.15 7.60
N GLY A 189 13.71 7.35 8.38
CA GLY A 189 13.67 8.27 9.51
C GLY A 189 13.42 9.72 9.12
N TRP A 190 13.46 10.07 7.83
CA TRP A 190 13.27 11.43 7.34
C TRP A 190 11.82 11.92 7.55
N ARG A 191 11.68 13.14 8.02
CA ARG A 191 10.40 13.83 8.25
C ARG A 191 10.39 15.28 7.75
N GLY A 192 11.43 15.68 6.95
CA GLY A 192 11.58 17.04 6.42
C GLY A 192 12.75 17.81 7.02
N GLU A 193 13.69 17.16 7.69
CA GLU A 193 14.83 17.80 8.36
C GLU A 193 15.95 18.24 7.40
N CYS A 194 15.94 17.77 6.19
CA CYS A 194 16.89 18.10 5.14
C CYS A 194 16.27 17.88 3.77
N ASP A 195 16.98 18.18 2.69
CA ASP A 195 16.54 17.91 1.33
C ASP A 195 16.40 16.41 1.07
N LEU A 196 15.41 16.05 0.23
CA LEU A 196 15.21 14.68 -0.27
C LEU A 196 15.39 14.63 -1.78
N ILE A 197 16.07 13.60 -2.27
CA ILE A 197 16.39 13.43 -3.69
C ILE A 197 15.85 12.09 -4.18
N ASP A 198 14.99 12.13 -5.20
CA ASP A 198 14.61 10.94 -5.99
C ASP A 198 15.12 11.13 -7.43
N PRO A 199 16.27 10.53 -7.79
CA PRO A 199 16.90 10.73 -9.09
C PRO A 199 16.26 9.95 -10.24
N MET A 200 15.24 9.14 -9.99
CA MET A 200 14.51 8.30 -10.95
C MET A 200 13.03 8.26 -10.61
N CYS A 201 12.42 9.46 -10.48
CA CYS A 201 11.13 9.64 -9.81
C CYS A 201 9.91 9.12 -10.59
N GLY A 202 10.06 8.78 -11.88
CA GLY A 202 8.97 8.26 -12.68
C GLY A 202 7.75 9.19 -12.68
N SER A 203 6.62 8.74 -12.18
CA SER A 203 5.39 9.54 -12.05
C SER A 203 5.34 10.43 -10.80
N GLY A 204 6.45 10.59 -10.07
CA GLY A 204 6.59 11.49 -8.93
C GLY A 204 6.05 10.95 -7.61
N THR A 205 5.85 9.63 -7.46
CA THR A 205 5.21 9.05 -6.27
C THR A 205 6.02 9.30 -4.99
N ILE A 206 7.34 9.00 -4.99
CA ILE A 206 8.21 9.25 -3.82
C ILE A 206 8.27 10.74 -3.49
N PRO A 207 8.53 11.65 -4.44
CA PRO A 207 8.51 13.08 -4.15
C PRO A 207 7.20 13.61 -3.57
N ILE A 208 6.04 13.12 -4.06
CA ILE A 208 4.73 13.55 -3.54
C ILE A 208 4.52 13.04 -2.12
N GLU A 209 4.69 11.73 -1.87
CA GLU A 209 4.51 11.17 -0.52
C GLU A 209 5.51 11.79 0.48
N ALA A 210 6.75 12.09 0.05
CA ALA A 210 7.72 12.83 0.85
C ALA A 210 7.21 14.23 1.22
N ALA A 211 6.68 14.99 0.27
CA ALA A 211 6.12 16.32 0.55
C ALA A 211 4.94 16.27 1.52
N LEU A 212 4.04 15.28 1.35
CA LEU A 212 2.92 15.05 2.28
C LEU A 212 3.41 14.68 3.69
N ILE A 213 4.50 13.92 3.81
CA ILE A 213 5.13 13.56 5.09
C ILE A 213 5.78 14.80 5.72
N ALA A 214 6.59 15.55 4.97
CA ALA A 214 7.28 16.72 5.46
C ALA A 214 6.31 17.78 6.02
N ARG A 215 5.24 18.05 5.27
CA ARG A 215 4.19 19.00 5.66
C ARG A 215 3.15 18.43 6.63
N ASN A 216 3.22 17.15 6.91
CA ASN A 216 2.22 16.40 7.68
C ASN A 216 0.78 16.52 7.14
N ILE A 217 0.63 16.61 5.81
CA ILE A 217 -0.68 16.61 5.15
C ILE A 217 -1.25 15.19 5.17
N ALA A 218 -2.45 15.02 5.65
CA ALA A 218 -3.11 13.71 5.71
C ALA A 218 -3.41 13.16 4.29
N PRO A 219 -3.06 11.88 3.97
CA PRO A 219 -3.26 11.34 2.62
C PRO A 219 -4.74 11.22 2.22
N GLY A 220 -5.65 11.25 3.20
CA GLY A 220 -7.10 11.18 2.98
C GLY A 220 -7.71 12.42 2.35
N VAL A 221 -7.03 13.58 2.38
CA VAL A 221 -7.58 14.87 1.86
C VAL A 221 -7.91 14.83 0.37
N PHE A 222 -7.23 13.97 -0.40
CA PHE A 222 -7.43 13.86 -1.85
C PHE A 222 -8.52 12.85 -2.24
N ARG A 223 -9.07 12.10 -1.28
CA ARG A 223 -10.04 11.05 -1.56
C ARG A 223 -11.44 11.63 -1.75
N LYS A 224 -12.19 11.01 -2.65
CA LYS A 224 -13.60 11.38 -2.88
C LYS A 224 -14.53 10.93 -1.75
N GLY A 225 -14.08 10.01 -0.90
CA GLY A 225 -14.83 9.51 0.24
C GLY A 225 -14.35 8.14 0.72
N PHE A 226 -14.95 7.68 1.80
CA PHE A 226 -14.68 6.40 2.45
C PHE A 226 -15.96 5.57 2.54
N ALA A 227 -15.84 4.24 2.73
CA ALA A 227 -17.02 3.38 2.84
C ALA A 227 -17.84 3.69 4.10
N PHE A 228 -17.21 4.04 5.22
CA PHE A 228 -17.91 4.37 6.46
C PHE A 228 -18.88 5.55 6.32
N GLU A 229 -18.68 6.45 5.36
CA GLU A 229 -19.60 7.59 5.11
C GLU A 229 -21.00 7.16 4.64
N LYS A 230 -21.14 5.92 4.18
CA LYS A 230 -22.41 5.33 3.75
C LYS A 230 -23.08 4.47 4.83
N TRP A 231 -22.42 4.25 5.96
CA TRP A 231 -22.97 3.44 7.04
C TRP A 231 -24.13 4.14 7.72
N VAL A 232 -25.01 3.36 8.37
CA VAL A 232 -26.22 3.90 9.03
C VAL A 232 -25.87 4.75 10.25
N ASP A 233 -24.74 4.48 10.88
CA ASP A 233 -24.24 5.15 12.08
C ASP A 233 -23.16 6.20 11.79
N PHE A 234 -23.03 6.64 10.54
CA PHE A 234 -22.07 7.68 10.15
C PHE A 234 -22.33 9.01 10.85
N ASP A 235 -21.29 9.52 11.50
CA ASP A 235 -21.29 10.83 12.17
C ASP A 235 -20.56 11.84 11.29
N SER A 236 -21.33 12.65 10.57
CA SER A 236 -20.78 13.63 9.63
C SER A 236 -20.10 14.81 10.33
N GLU A 237 -20.59 15.22 11.51
CA GLU A 237 -20.02 16.35 12.25
C GLU A 237 -18.63 15.98 12.77
N MET A 238 -18.51 14.79 13.38
CA MET A 238 -17.23 14.25 13.85
C MET A 238 -16.23 14.11 12.70
N PHE A 239 -16.67 13.65 11.51
CA PHE A 239 -15.76 13.49 10.37
C PHE A 239 -15.39 14.84 9.75
N ASP A 240 -16.30 15.82 9.71
CA ASP A 240 -16.02 17.17 9.24
C ASP A 240 -14.99 17.89 10.13
N GLU A 241 -15.01 17.65 11.45
CA GLU A 241 -13.95 18.13 12.36
C GLU A 241 -12.58 17.54 11.98
N ILE A 242 -12.50 16.21 11.74
CA ILE A 242 -11.25 15.56 11.37
C ILE A 242 -10.75 16.02 9.98
N TYR A 243 -11.68 16.16 9.03
CA TYR A 243 -11.36 16.56 7.66
C TYR A 243 -10.81 17.99 7.59
N ASN A 244 -11.33 18.89 8.43
CA ASN A 244 -10.96 20.31 8.44
C ASN A 244 -9.83 20.64 9.44
N ASP A 245 -9.36 19.67 10.23
CA ASP A 245 -8.26 19.86 11.18
C ASP A 245 -6.92 19.91 10.45
N ASP A 246 -6.37 21.10 10.26
CA ASP A 246 -5.03 21.36 9.71
C ASP A 246 -4.02 21.76 10.79
N SER A 247 -4.38 21.66 12.07
CA SER A 247 -3.54 22.09 13.20
C SER A 247 -2.21 21.36 13.32
N GLN A 248 -2.10 20.19 12.71
CA GLN A 248 -0.90 19.35 12.70
C GLN A 248 -0.07 19.52 11.42
N GLU A 249 -0.50 20.32 10.45
CA GLU A 249 0.30 20.63 9.26
C GLU A 249 1.52 21.47 9.66
N ARG A 250 2.63 21.25 8.95
CA ARG A 250 3.93 21.87 9.24
C ARG A 250 4.43 22.65 8.05
N GLU A 251 5.18 23.71 8.33
CA GLU A 251 6.02 24.37 7.33
C GLU A 251 7.18 23.46 6.91
N PHE A 252 7.47 23.44 5.62
CA PHE A 252 8.62 22.71 5.08
C PHE A 252 9.58 23.69 4.40
N THR A 253 10.76 23.86 4.97
CA THR A 253 11.75 24.86 4.58
C THR A 253 12.82 24.31 3.62
N HIS A 254 12.95 23.00 3.52
CA HIS A 254 13.86 22.31 2.60
C HIS A 254 13.21 22.06 1.24
N LYS A 255 13.88 21.29 0.37
CA LYS A 255 13.40 20.96 -0.98
C LYS A 255 13.40 19.45 -1.21
N ILE A 256 12.47 19.02 -2.06
CA ILE A 256 12.41 17.68 -2.61
C ILE A 256 12.75 17.77 -4.09
N TYR A 257 13.79 17.05 -4.51
CA TYR A 257 14.24 17.03 -5.89
C TYR A 257 13.83 15.72 -6.55
N GLY A 258 13.01 15.82 -7.61
CA GLY A 258 12.64 14.70 -8.47
C GLY A 258 13.29 14.84 -9.84
N TYR A 259 13.96 13.79 -10.32
CA TYR A 259 14.57 13.76 -11.65
C TYR A 259 14.12 12.52 -12.39
N ASP A 260 14.00 12.64 -13.70
CA ASP A 260 13.80 11.51 -14.58
C ASP A 260 14.42 11.83 -15.96
N ASN A 261 14.84 10.82 -16.70
CA ASN A 261 15.37 10.98 -18.06
C ASN A 261 14.27 10.89 -19.14
N SER A 262 13.03 10.54 -18.76
CA SER A 262 11.89 10.41 -19.65
C SER A 262 11.06 11.69 -19.67
N PRO A 263 10.92 12.37 -20.83
CA PRO A 263 10.05 13.54 -20.95
C PRO A 263 8.60 13.24 -20.52
N LYS A 264 8.08 12.06 -20.91
CA LYS A 264 6.73 11.62 -20.56
C LYS A 264 6.57 11.41 -19.06
N ALA A 265 7.56 10.79 -18.40
CA ALA A 265 7.51 10.60 -16.95
C ALA A 265 7.51 11.95 -16.21
N ASN A 266 8.36 12.88 -16.65
CA ASN A 266 8.45 14.23 -16.08
C ASN A 266 7.14 15.05 -16.26
N GLU A 267 6.47 14.93 -17.40
CA GLU A 267 5.16 15.54 -17.65
C GLU A 267 4.10 14.97 -16.70
N ILE A 268 4.00 13.64 -16.60
CA ILE A 268 3.09 12.94 -15.70
C ILE A 268 3.36 13.34 -14.23
N ALA A 269 4.63 13.36 -13.80
CA ALA A 269 5.01 13.78 -12.46
C ALA A 269 4.58 15.23 -12.18
N THR A 270 4.74 16.13 -13.14
CA THR A 270 4.31 17.54 -13.03
C THR A 270 2.81 17.65 -12.79
N HIS A 271 1.98 16.88 -13.52
CA HIS A 271 0.53 16.87 -13.34
C HIS A 271 0.13 16.32 -11.97
N ASN A 272 0.76 15.21 -11.54
CA ASN A 272 0.46 14.59 -10.25
C ASN A 272 0.89 15.49 -9.07
N ILE A 273 2.05 16.13 -9.12
CA ILE A 273 2.55 17.08 -8.10
C ILE A 273 1.61 18.29 -7.99
N LYS A 274 1.15 18.80 -9.14
CA LYS A 274 0.16 19.89 -9.15
C LYS A 274 -1.16 19.46 -8.53
N ALA A 275 -1.65 18.25 -8.86
CA ALA A 275 -2.87 17.69 -8.30
C ALA A 275 -2.76 17.43 -6.78
N ALA A 276 -1.56 17.08 -6.30
CA ALA A 276 -1.26 16.94 -4.88
C ALA A 276 -1.05 18.29 -4.15
N GLY A 277 -1.02 19.42 -4.86
CA GLY A 277 -0.84 20.73 -4.26
C GLY A 277 0.55 21.00 -3.67
N VAL A 278 1.56 20.19 -4.01
CA VAL A 278 2.92 20.27 -3.44
C VAL A 278 3.96 20.85 -4.43
N SER A 279 3.53 21.62 -5.40
CA SER A 279 4.43 22.19 -6.42
C SER A 279 5.45 23.18 -5.84
N LYS A 280 5.22 23.75 -4.67
CA LYS A 280 6.19 24.65 -3.99
C LYS A 280 7.33 23.86 -3.34
N ASP A 281 7.06 22.64 -2.93
CA ASP A 281 7.96 21.79 -2.15
C ASP A 281 8.84 20.90 -3.03
N VAL A 282 8.34 20.56 -4.25
CA VAL A 282 8.99 19.63 -5.17
C VAL A 282 9.54 20.36 -6.39
N THR A 283 10.83 20.16 -6.66
CA THR A 283 11.52 20.65 -7.87
C THR A 283 11.74 19.48 -8.82
N LEU A 284 11.08 19.50 -9.97
CA LEU A 284 11.28 18.51 -11.03
C LEU A 284 12.23 19.01 -12.12
N LYS A 285 13.10 18.11 -12.60
CA LYS A 285 13.93 18.36 -13.77
C LYS A 285 14.00 17.14 -14.68
N LEU A 286 13.91 17.38 -15.99
CA LEU A 286 14.19 16.38 -17.00
C LEU A 286 15.71 16.25 -17.14
N GLN A 287 16.30 15.31 -16.46
CA GLN A 287 17.76 15.17 -16.41
C GLN A 287 18.15 13.74 -15.99
N PRO A 288 19.10 13.11 -16.70
CA PRO A 288 19.59 11.80 -16.30
C PRO A 288 20.45 11.92 -15.04
N PHE A 289 20.46 10.87 -14.20
CA PHE A 289 21.18 10.86 -12.91
C PHE A 289 22.67 11.15 -13.03
N GLN A 290 23.29 10.78 -14.16
CA GLN A 290 24.71 11.07 -14.44
C GLN A 290 25.04 12.57 -14.41
N GLN A 291 24.08 13.42 -14.73
CA GLN A 291 24.26 14.87 -14.79
C GLN A 291 23.73 15.61 -13.56
N PHE A 292 23.16 14.89 -12.61
CA PHE A 292 22.63 15.50 -11.40
C PHE A 292 23.79 15.99 -10.50
N GLU A 293 23.73 17.25 -10.10
CA GLU A 293 24.64 17.84 -9.13
C GLU A 293 23.95 17.91 -7.79
N GLN A 294 24.60 17.41 -6.75
CA GLN A 294 24.08 17.43 -5.40
C GLN A 294 23.92 18.88 -4.91
N PRO A 295 22.79 19.22 -4.25
CA PRO A 295 22.71 20.46 -3.48
C PRO A 295 23.81 20.55 -2.43
N GLN A 296 24.20 21.76 -2.04
CA GLN A 296 25.29 21.96 -1.10
C GLN A 296 24.98 21.49 0.33
N GLU A 297 23.69 21.36 0.66
CA GLU A 297 23.23 20.90 1.96
C GLU A 297 23.13 19.38 2.05
N LYS A 298 23.23 18.84 3.26
CA LYS A 298 23.01 17.40 3.53
C LYS A 298 21.62 17.01 3.00
N SER A 299 21.56 15.88 2.32
CA SER A 299 20.32 15.36 1.74
C SER A 299 20.21 13.85 1.93
N ILE A 300 19.01 13.34 1.80
CA ILE A 300 18.75 11.89 1.73
C ILE A 300 18.33 11.51 0.33
N ILE A 301 18.89 10.42 -0.20
CA ILE A 301 18.55 9.90 -1.51
C ILE A 301 17.65 8.69 -1.34
N VAL A 302 16.46 8.71 -1.94
CA VAL A 302 15.52 7.58 -1.96
C VAL A 302 15.17 7.28 -3.40
N MET A 303 15.45 6.07 -3.87
CA MET A 303 15.24 5.74 -5.26
C MET A 303 14.63 4.35 -5.47
N ASN A 304 13.83 4.25 -6.54
CA ASN A 304 13.25 3.03 -7.06
C ASN A 304 13.67 2.86 -8.54
N PRO A 305 14.91 2.42 -8.81
CA PRO A 305 15.41 2.26 -10.18
C PRO A 305 14.64 1.18 -10.94
N PRO A 306 14.70 1.13 -12.29
CA PRO A 306 14.14 0.04 -13.08
C PRO A 306 14.73 -1.32 -12.69
N TYR A 307 13.91 -2.39 -12.69
CA TYR A 307 14.33 -3.75 -12.32
C TYR A 307 14.64 -4.67 -13.50
N GLY A 308 14.55 -4.18 -14.74
CA GLY A 308 14.97 -4.91 -15.92
C GLY A 308 13.91 -5.71 -16.67
N GLU A 309 12.62 -5.56 -16.36
CA GLU A 309 11.57 -6.17 -17.19
C GLU A 309 11.50 -5.59 -18.62
N ARG A 310 12.13 -4.42 -18.84
CA ARG A 310 12.10 -3.64 -20.09
C ARG A 310 13.47 -3.13 -20.56
N ILE A 311 14.52 -3.52 -19.85
CA ILE A 311 15.89 -3.11 -20.14
C ILE A 311 16.69 -4.41 -20.32
N SER A 312 17.64 -4.44 -21.29
CA SER A 312 18.51 -5.60 -21.41
C SER A 312 19.31 -5.84 -20.13
N THR A 313 19.66 -7.08 -19.84
CA THR A 313 20.41 -7.40 -18.61
C THR A 313 21.71 -6.61 -18.51
N ASN A 314 22.43 -6.44 -19.61
CA ASN A 314 23.69 -5.69 -19.62
C ASN A 314 23.48 -4.20 -19.35
N ASP A 315 22.44 -3.58 -19.95
CA ASP A 315 22.11 -2.17 -19.72
C ASP A 315 21.64 -1.96 -18.27
N LEU A 316 20.93 -2.93 -17.69
CA LEU A 316 20.51 -2.89 -16.30
C LEU A 316 21.69 -2.92 -15.33
N LEU A 317 22.64 -3.86 -15.49
CA LEU A 317 23.82 -3.94 -14.64
C LEU A 317 24.68 -2.68 -14.78
N GLY A 318 24.83 -2.15 -16.01
CA GLY A 318 25.50 -0.87 -16.27
C GLY A 318 24.82 0.31 -15.57
N LEU A 319 23.48 0.32 -15.49
CA LEU A 319 22.72 1.35 -14.75
C LEU A 319 23.07 1.30 -13.24
N TYR A 320 23.06 0.14 -12.62
CA TYR A 320 23.38 0.02 -11.20
C TYR A 320 24.85 0.28 -10.88
N GLN A 321 25.77 -0.06 -11.80
CA GLN A 321 27.16 0.34 -11.69
C GLN A 321 27.29 1.86 -11.72
N MET A 322 26.63 2.55 -12.66
CA MET A 322 26.61 4.00 -12.75
C MET A 322 26.02 4.63 -11.48
N ILE A 323 24.92 4.07 -10.93
CA ILE A 323 24.35 4.53 -9.66
C ILE A 323 25.40 4.46 -8.56
N GLY A 324 26.10 3.33 -8.42
CA GLY A 324 27.16 3.16 -7.43
C GLY A 324 28.29 4.17 -7.56
N GLU A 325 28.78 4.38 -8.78
CA GLU A 325 29.86 5.35 -9.05
C GLU A 325 29.42 6.81 -8.76
N ARG A 326 28.17 7.17 -9.10
CA ARG A 326 27.63 8.50 -8.77
C ARG A 326 27.50 8.69 -7.27
N LEU A 327 26.97 7.70 -6.55
CA LEU A 327 26.84 7.75 -5.10
C LEU A 327 28.21 7.95 -4.43
N LYS A 328 29.22 7.17 -4.82
CA LYS A 328 30.58 7.24 -4.24
C LYS A 328 31.26 8.60 -4.44
N HIS A 329 31.11 9.19 -5.63
CA HIS A 329 31.94 10.32 -6.03
C HIS A 329 31.23 11.68 -6.02
N ALA A 330 29.89 11.70 -6.02
CA ALA A 330 29.13 12.93 -6.10
C ALA A 330 28.22 13.18 -4.89
N PHE A 331 28.07 12.20 -3.99
CA PHE A 331 27.11 12.30 -2.87
C PHE A 331 27.75 11.96 -1.51
N VAL A 332 29.05 12.20 -1.36
CA VAL A 332 29.76 11.98 -0.11
C VAL A 332 29.11 12.77 1.03
N GLY A 333 28.96 12.17 2.20
CA GLY A 333 28.32 12.75 3.38
C GLY A 333 26.79 12.58 3.43
N ASN A 334 26.20 11.88 2.44
CA ASN A 334 24.76 11.63 2.38
C ASN A 334 24.42 10.16 2.62
N GLU A 335 23.15 9.89 2.80
CA GLU A 335 22.58 8.55 2.86
C GLU A 335 21.77 8.26 1.61
N ALA A 336 21.93 7.05 1.05
CA ALA A 336 21.14 6.60 -0.10
C ALA A 336 20.39 5.32 0.23
N TRP A 337 19.14 5.29 -0.15
CA TRP A 337 18.27 4.14 -0.01
C TRP A 337 17.78 3.67 -1.38
N VAL A 338 18.01 2.41 -1.72
CA VAL A 338 17.75 1.85 -3.05
C VAL A 338 16.85 0.63 -2.92
N LEU A 339 15.72 0.63 -3.62
CA LEU A 339 14.83 -0.53 -3.75
C LEU A 339 15.20 -1.35 -4.98
N SER A 340 15.35 -2.66 -4.83
CA SER A 340 15.48 -3.61 -5.94
C SER A 340 15.10 -5.03 -5.50
N TYR A 341 14.77 -5.91 -6.44
CA TYR A 341 14.54 -7.32 -6.16
C TYR A 341 15.70 -8.22 -6.65
N ARG A 342 16.69 -7.66 -7.35
CA ARG A 342 17.80 -8.40 -7.93
C ARG A 342 19.08 -8.20 -7.14
N GLU A 343 19.62 -9.29 -6.57
CA GLU A 343 20.89 -9.26 -5.85
C GLU A 343 22.05 -8.82 -6.76
N GLU A 344 22.08 -9.30 -8.01
CA GLU A 344 23.11 -8.94 -9.00
C GLU A 344 23.15 -7.43 -9.31
N CYS A 345 22.01 -6.72 -9.17
CA CYS A 345 21.96 -5.28 -9.32
C CYS A 345 22.64 -4.58 -8.14
N PHE A 346 22.37 -5.04 -6.94
CA PHE A 346 23.01 -4.49 -5.73
C PHE A 346 24.53 -4.73 -5.72
N ASP A 347 25.00 -5.85 -6.24
CA ASP A 347 26.43 -6.13 -6.37
C ASP A 347 27.14 -5.10 -7.26
N GLN A 348 26.47 -4.61 -8.30
CA GLN A 348 27.02 -3.58 -9.20
C GLN A 348 27.16 -2.20 -8.55
N ILE A 349 26.38 -1.88 -7.50
CA ILE A 349 26.53 -0.60 -6.76
C ILE A 349 27.93 -0.51 -6.13
N GLY A 350 28.50 -1.65 -5.73
CA GLY A 350 29.87 -1.73 -5.19
C GLY A 350 30.07 -0.94 -3.89
N LEU A 351 28.99 -0.68 -3.14
CA LEU A 351 28.97 -0.16 -1.79
C LEU A 351 28.45 -1.21 -0.82
N LYS A 352 28.92 -1.20 0.42
CA LYS A 352 28.39 -2.06 1.46
C LYS A 352 27.15 -1.46 2.06
N ALA A 353 26.02 -2.17 2.00
CA ALA A 353 24.79 -1.74 2.67
C ALA A 353 24.97 -1.78 4.20
N SER A 354 24.58 -0.72 4.88
CA SER A 354 24.52 -0.66 6.35
C SER A 354 23.23 -1.27 6.91
N GLN A 355 22.16 -1.26 6.13
CA GLN A 355 20.88 -1.87 6.47
C GLN A 355 20.23 -2.51 5.24
N LYS A 356 19.50 -3.59 5.46
CA LYS A 356 18.69 -4.30 4.44
C LYS A 356 17.32 -4.57 5.02
N VAL A 357 16.28 -4.12 4.34
CA VAL A 357 14.88 -4.28 4.75
C VAL A 357 14.13 -5.02 3.65
N PRO A 358 13.55 -6.19 3.92
CA PRO A 358 12.73 -6.89 2.94
C PRO A 358 11.38 -6.16 2.75
N LEU A 359 11.03 -5.87 1.51
CA LEU A 359 9.78 -5.22 1.11
C LEU A 359 9.14 -5.95 -0.07
N PHE A 360 7.86 -5.70 -0.30
CA PHE A 360 7.13 -6.26 -1.43
C PHE A 360 6.60 -5.16 -2.34
N ASN A 361 7.03 -5.16 -3.61
CA ASN A 361 6.44 -4.31 -4.64
C ASN A 361 5.51 -5.16 -5.53
N GLY A 362 4.22 -5.15 -5.20
CA GLY A 362 3.26 -6.08 -5.78
C GLY A 362 3.55 -7.52 -5.39
N ALA A 363 3.88 -8.37 -6.37
CA ALA A 363 4.28 -9.76 -6.15
C ALA A 363 5.80 -9.94 -6.03
N LEU A 364 6.59 -8.91 -6.31
CA LEU A 364 8.04 -8.97 -6.28
C LEU A 364 8.55 -8.81 -4.84
N GLU A 365 9.33 -9.78 -4.38
CA GLU A 365 10.08 -9.69 -3.14
C GLU A 365 11.33 -8.84 -3.39
N CYS A 366 11.38 -7.67 -2.77
CA CYS A 366 12.43 -6.68 -2.94
C CYS A 366 13.23 -6.52 -1.65
N GLU A 367 14.41 -5.95 -1.76
CA GLU A 367 15.14 -5.39 -0.63
C GLU A 367 15.26 -3.88 -0.79
N PHE A 368 15.09 -3.16 0.31
CA PHE A 368 15.36 -1.74 0.44
C PHE A 368 16.64 -1.57 1.24
N ARG A 369 17.73 -1.15 0.57
CA ARG A 369 19.08 -1.11 1.14
C ARG A 369 19.54 0.30 1.42
N LYS A 370 20.03 0.51 2.64
CA LYS A 370 20.69 1.75 3.07
C LYS A 370 22.17 1.70 2.74
N TYR A 371 22.70 2.79 2.20
CA TYR A 371 24.11 3.03 1.97
C TYR A 371 24.49 4.36 2.62
N GLU A 372 25.45 4.32 3.53
CA GLU A 372 26.10 5.50 4.11
C GLU A 372 27.29 5.85 3.22
N ILE A 373 27.30 7.06 2.68
CA ILE A 373 28.30 7.48 1.69
C ILE A 373 29.30 8.39 2.37
N PHE A 374 30.51 7.90 2.56
CA PHE A 374 31.61 8.62 3.22
C PHE A 374 32.87 8.59 2.36
N ASP A 375 33.78 9.52 2.62
CA ASP A 375 35.10 9.52 2.01
C ASP A 375 36.04 8.60 2.79
N GLY A 376 36.76 7.71 2.10
CA GLY A 376 37.71 6.78 2.70
C GLY A 376 37.18 5.34 2.89
N LYS A 377 37.87 4.59 3.78
CA LYS A 377 37.55 3.17 4.02
C LYS A 377 36.54 3.03 5.15
N TYR A 378 35.55 2.13 4.99
CA TYR A 378 34.49 1.84 5.96
C TYR A 378 35.01 1.58 7.40
N LYS A 379 36.22 0.98 7.54
CA LYS A 379 36.80 0.75 8.87
C LYS A 379 37.22 2.05 9.58
N GLU A 380 37.69 3.04 8.84
CA GLU A 380 38.10 4.33 9.36
C GLU A 380 36.90 5.17 9.81
N PHE A 381 35.81 5.11 9.02
CA PHE A 381 34.52 5.77 9.32
C PHE A 381 33.89 5.22 10.63
N LYS A 382 33.79 3.90 10.78
CA LYS A 382 33.23 3.29 12.02
C LYS A 382 34.07 3.53 13.27
N SER A 383 35.41 3.72 13.16
CA SER A 383 36.26 4.08 14.29
C SER A 383 35.97 5.50 14.79
N GLN A 384 35.63 6.42 13.92
CA GLN A 384 35.31 7.81 14.27
C GLN A 384 33.91 7.96 14.90
N GLU A 385 32.92 7.15 14.52
CA GLU A 385 31.60 7.14 15.18
C GLU A 385 31.66 6.58 16.60
N GLY A 386 32.49 5.54 16.85
CA GLY A 386 32.67 4.96 18.19
C GLY A 386 33.32 5.90 19.21
N GLU A 387 34.14 6.84 18.75
CA GLU A 387 34.77 7.84 19.64
C GLU A 387 33.82 9.02 19.98
N GLY A 388 32.72 9.21 19.19
CA GLY A 388 31.72 10.25 19.42
C GLY A 388 30.65 9.89 20.45
N GLU A 389 30.33 8.60 20.62
CA GLU A 389 29.31 8.13 21.56
C GLU A 389 29.84 7.94 22.99
N GLU A 390 31.14 7.66 23.18
CA GLU A 390 31.73 7.54 24.54
C GLU A 390 31.86 8.85 25.32
N LYS A 391 31.63 10.02 24.72
CA LYS A 391 31.72 11.34 25.38
C LYS A 391 30.42 11.90 25.94
N LYS A 392 29.29 11.20 25.84
CA LYS A 392 27.99 11.68 26.35
C LYS A 392 27.44 10.97 27.59
N GLU A 393 28.16 9.98 28.14
CA GLU A 393 27.71 9.23 29.35
C GLU A 393 28.69 9.27 30.50
N THR A 394 29.16 10.41 30.95
CA THR A 394 29.80 10.52 32.29
C THR A 394 29.63 11.90 32.90
N GLU A 395 28.41 12.24 33.34
CA GLU A 395 28.18 13.11 34.49
C GLU A 395 26.99 12.59 35.30
N GLY A 396 27.24 11.50 36.03
CA GLY A 396 26.40 10.96 37.08
C GLY A 396 27.29 10.41 38.18
N SER A 397 27.44 11.17 39.26
CA SER A 397 28.21 10.84 40.43
C SER A 397 27.88 9.46 40.99
N TYR A 398 28.87 8.55 41.06
CA TYR A 398 28.81 7.33 41.88
C TYR A 398 29.88 7.35 42.98
N ASP A 399 29.38 7.22 44.19
CA ASP A 399 30.11 7.15 45.45
C ASP A 399 31.00 5.88 45.51
N ALA A 400 32.30 6.05 45.61
CA ALA A 400 33.30 4.99 45.65
C ALA A 400 33.65 4.62 47.09
N SER A 401 32.80 3.81 47.76
CA SER A 401 33.16 3.20 49.03
C SER A 401 32.45 1.86 49.27
N LYS A 402 32.87 0.81 48.56
CA LYS A 402 32.74 -0.60 49.00
C LYS A 402 33.62 -1.53 48.15
N PRO A 403 34.51 -2.34 48.75
CA PRO A 403 35.40 -3.24 48.01
C PRO A 403 34.62 -4.45 47.48
N ARG A 404 34.74 -4.72 46.15
CA ARG A 404 34.24 -5.97 45.51
C ARG A 404 35.29 -7.06 45.68
N GLU A 405 34.89 -8.17 46.33
CA GLU A 405 35.63 -9.44 46.35
C GLU A 405 35.83 -9.99 44.93
N ARG A 406 37.11 -10.23 44.60
CA ARG A 406 37.50 -10.96 43.38
C ARG A 406 37.13 -12.44 43.52
N LYS A 407 36.19 -12.93 42.74
CA LYS A 407 36.00 -14.38 42.55
C LYS A 407 37.13 -14.89 41.64
N GLU A 408 37.96 -15.77 42.18
CA GLU A 408 39.01 -16.49 41.45
C GLU A 408 38.41 -17.38 40.35
N PHE A 409 38.93 -17.22 39.14
CA PHE A 409 38.67 -18.09 38.00
C PHE A 409 39.45 -19.38 38.19
N LYS A 410 38.81 -20.52 38.42
CA LYS A 410 39.43 -21.85 38.35
C LYS A 410 39.54 -22.24 36.86
N PRO A 411 40.74 -22.69 36.40
CA PRO A 411 40.93 -23.19 35.04
C PRO A 411 40.17 -24.53 34.87
N ARG A 412 39.43 -24.66 33.77
CA ARG A 412 38.74 -25.88 33.37
C ARG A 412 39.84 -26.90 32.94
N GLY A 413 39.81 -28.05 33.57
CA GLY A 413 40.70 -29.18 33.28
C GLY A 413 40.61 -29.69 31.83
N GLU A 414 41.70 -30.15 31.34
CA GLU A 414 41.93 -30.80 30.05
C GLU A 414 41.01 -32.04 29.94
N GLY A 415 40.00 -31.95 29.09
CA GLY A 415 39.14 -33.09 28.73
C GLY A 415 39.75 -33.82 27.55
N GLU A 416 40.09 -35.10 27.75
CA GLU A 416 40.60 -36.01 26.74
C GLU A 416 39.73 -36.04 25.49
N PHE A 417 40.37 -35.81 24.34
CA PHE A 417 39.77 -36.01 23.01
C PHE A 417 39.52 -37.52 22.79
N ARG A 418 38.27 -37.95 22.81
CA ARG A 418 37.86 -39.24 22.27
C ARG A 418 37.65 -39.13 20.78
N PRO A 419 38.32 -39.95 19.96
CA PRO A 419 38.13 -39.95 18.49
C PRO A 419 36.69 -40.41 18.15
N ARG A 420 36.04 -39.69 17.23
CA ARG A 420 34.75 -40.08 16.63
C ARG A 420 34.94 -41.38 15.86
N ARG A 421 34.16 -42.41 16.19
CA ARG A 421 34.03 -43.63 15.42
C ARG A 421 33.62 -43.30 14.00
N GLU A 422 34.40 -43.78 13.04
CA GLU A 422 34.07 -43.83 11.62
C GLU A 422 32.82 -44.66 11.42
N GLY A 423 31.72 -44.03 11.04
CA GLY A 423 30.48 -44.67 10.61
C GLY A 423 30.67 -45.15 9.16
N GLU A 424 30.59 -46.42 8.94
CA GLU A 424 30.58 -47.05 7.62
C GLU A 424 29.52 -46.42 6.72
N PHE A 425 29.96 -45.80 5.61
CA PHE A 425 29.11 -45.41 4.51
C PHE A 425 28.62 -46.64 3.77
N LYS A 426 27.36 -47.04 3.93
CA LYS A 426 26.71 -47.99 3.02
C LYS A 426 26.40 -47.27 1.71
N PRO A 427 26.85 -47.76 0.56
CA PRO A 427 26.54 -47.18 -0.74
C PRO A 427 25.04 -47.34 -1.03
N ARG A 428 24.41 -46.22 -1.45
CA ARG A 428 23.03 -46.19 -1.98
C ARG A 428 23.02 -47.07 -3.25
N ARG A 429 22.12 -48.06 -3.30
CA ARG A 429 21.82 -48.84 -4.48
C ARG A 429 21.45 -47.91 -5.63
N GLU A 430 22.16 -48.05 -6.74
CA GLU A 430 21.86 -47.50 -8.05
C GLU A 430 20.46 -47.99 -8.45
N GLY A 431 19.50 -47.09 -8.49
CA GLY A 431 18.20 -47.33 -9.10
C GLY A 431 18.35 -47.21 -10.61
N GLU A 432 18.06 -48.29 -11.33
CA GLU A 432 18.02 -48.33 -12.79
C GLU A 432 17.10 -47.23 -13.32
N PHE A 433 17.68 -46.26 -14.05
CA PHE A 433 16.98 -45.32 -14.88
C PHE A 433 16.34 -46.03 -16.07
N LYS A 434 15.05 -46.26 -16.06
CA LYS A 434 14.32 -46.67 -17.27
C LYS A 434 14.20 -45.45 -18.17
N PRO A 435 14.65 -45.47 -19.43
CA PRO A 435 14.52 -44.38 -20.36
C PRO A 435 13.01 -44.14 -20.66
N ARG A 436 12.56 -42.89 -20.57
CA ARG A 436 11.25 -42.44 -21.04
C ARG A 436 11.18 -42.70 -22.54
N ARG A 437 10.17 -43.45 -22.97
CA ARG A 437 9.83 -43.62 -24.39
C ARG A 437 9.66 -42.26 -25.04
N GLU A 438 10.42 -42.04 -26.11
CA GLU A 438 10.23 -40.95 -27.05
C GLU A 438 8.82 -41.04 -27.63
N GLY A 439 7.96 -40.10 -27.28
CA GLY A 439 6.68 -39.92 -27.93
C GLY A 439 6.90 -39.25 -29.28
N GLU A 440 6.55 -39.92 -30.34
CA GLU A 440 6.56 -39.43 -31.72
C GLU A 440 5.77 -38.09 -31.78
N TYR A 441 6.46 -37.03 -32.15
CA TYR A 441 5.89 -35.74 -32.48
C TYR A 441 5.18 -35.86 -33.83
N LYS A 442 3.85 -35.96 -33.84
CA LYS A 442 3.04 -35.80 -35.07
C LYS A 442 2.97 -34.32 -35.40
N PRO A 443 3.48 -33.88 -36.56
CA PRO A 443 3.32 -32.48 -36.98
C PRO A 443 1.85 -32.15 -37.18
N ARG A 444 1.43 -31.00 -36.59
CA ARG A 444 0.09 -30.41 -36.86
C ARG A 444 0.02 -30.07 -38.34
N ARG A 445 -0.98 -30.61 -39.02
CA ARG A 445 -1.34 -30.27 -40.42
C ARG A 445 -1.54 -28.75 -40.51
N GLU A 446 -0.80 -28.13 -41.43
CA GLU A 446 -1.04 -26.77 -41.90
C GLU A 446 -2.48 -26.68 -42.44
N GLY A 447 -3.30 -25.89 -41.77
CA GLY A 447 -4.61 -25.54 -42.27
C GLY A 447 -4.48 -24.50 -43.37
N GLU A 448 -4.86 -24.84 -44.58
CA GLU A 448 -4.97 -23.93 -45.73
C GLU A 448 -5.78 -22.70 -45.37
N TYR A 449 -5.15 -21.52 -45.46
CA TYR A 449 -5.81 -20.23 -45.37
C TYR A 449 -6.63 -19.99 -46.64
N LYS A 450 -7.96 -20.14 -46.58
CA LYS A 450 -8.86 -19.68 -47.64
C LYS A 450 -9.07 -18.18 -47.49
N PRO A 451 -8.77 -17.36 -48.52
CA PRO A 451 -9.04 -15.92 -48.46
C PRO A 451 -10.54 -15.67 -48.42
N ARG A 452 -10.98 -14.79 -47.51
CA ARG A 452 -12.34 -14.28 -47.43
C ARG A 452 -12.61 -13.46 -48.71
N ARG A 453 -13.66 -13.81 -49.45
CA ARG A 453 -14.19 -13.05 -50.58
C ARG A 453 -14.57 -11.65 -50.10
N GLU A 454 -14.11 -10.66 -50.85
CA GLU A 454 -14.55 -9.26 -50.79
C GLU A 454 -16.08 -9.21 -51.00
N GLY A 455 -16.79 -8.73 -50.01
CA GLY A 455 -18.20 -8.42 -50.06
C GLY A 455 -18.36 -6.93 -50.34
N ASP A 456 -19.09 -6.63 -51.39
CA ASP A 456 -19.43 -5.33 -51.95
C ASP A 456 -19.89 -4.32 -50.90
N PHE A 457 -19.14 -3.24 -50.74
CA PHE A 457 -19.58 -2.02 -50.06
C PHE A 457 -20.49 -1.25 -51.03
N LYS A 458 -21.81 -1.19 -50.74
CA LYS A 458 -22.71 -0.21 -51.37
C LYS A 458 -22.66 1.09 -50.53
N PRO A 459 -22.43 2.24 -51.15
CA PRO A 459 -22.46 3.53 -50.47
C PRO A 459 -23.92 3.92 -50.14
N ARG A 460 -24.16 4.37 -48.91
CA ARG A 460 -25.41 4.99 -48.50
C ARG A 460 -25.46 6.43 -49.03
N ARG A 461 -26.43 6.70 -49.87
CA ARG A 461 -26.76 8.03 -50.43
C ARG A 461 -27.20 8.97 -49.30
N GLU A 462 -26.64 10.17 -49.32
CA GLU A 462 -27.22 11.40 -48.75
C GLU A 462 -28.48 11.77 -49.55
N GLU A 463 -29.33 12.55 -48.87
CA GLU A 463 -30.41 13.42 -49.33
C GLU A 463 -31.79 13.05 -48.87
N GLY A 464 -32.42 14.07 -48.22
CA GLY A 464 -33.86 14.11 -48.04
C GLY A 464 -34.32 14.94 -46.86
N SER A 465 -34.24 16.27 -46.99
CA SER A 465 -35.02 17.23 -46.22
C SER A 465 -36.51 17.00 -46.47
N PHE A 466 -37.34 16.92 -45.40
CA PHE A 466 -38.76 17.27 -45.51
C PHE A 466 -39.29 17.93 -44.24
N THR A 467 -39.97 19.01 -44.47
CA THR A 467 -40.64 19.97 -43.61
C THR A 467 -41.96 19.46 -43.07
N ARG A 468 -42.35 19.91 -41.87
CA ARG A 468 -43.69 20.22 -41.33
C ARG A 468 -44.91 19.38 -41.72
N ASP A 469 -45.64 18.91 -40.71
CA ASP A 469 -46.97 19.45 -40.47
C ASP A 469 -47.54 19.03 -39.09
N ASP A 470 -48.22 20.01 -38.49
CA ASP A 470 -49.07 19.94 -37.28
C ASP A 470 -50.27 18.99 -37.49
N ARG A 471 -50.75 18.34 -36.42
CA ARG A 471 -52.15 18.34 -36.00
C ARG A 471 -52.41 17.47 -34.76
N ASP A 472 -52.88 18.19 -33.72
CA ASP A 472 -53.95 17.84 -32.79
C ASP A 472 -54.07 16.45 -32.15
N ARG A 473 -53.97 16.36 -30.83
CA ARG A 473 -55.05 16.01 -29.90
C ARG A 473 -54.69 16.19 -28.42
N LYS A 474 -55.40 17.09 -27.75
CA LYS A 474 -55.61 17.18 -26.30
C LYS A 474 -56.76 16.27 -25.86
N PRO A 475 -57.17 16.29 -24.58
CA PRO A 475 -56.61 15.74 -23.33
C PRO A 475 -57.66 14.89 -22.56
N ARG A 476 -57.21 14.20 -21.48
CA ARG A 476 -58.01 13.76 -20.29
C ARG A 476 -57.06 13.00 -19.34
N GLY A 477 -57.05 13.13 -18.02
CA GLY A 477 -57.94 13.69 -17.05
C GLY A 477 -57.20 13.79 -15.70
N GLU A 478 -57.62 14.70 -14.90
CA GLU A 478 -57.14 14.99 -13.54
C GLU A 478 -57.40 13.82 -12.58
N PHE A 479 -56.38 13.50 -11.76
CA PHE A 479 -56.59 12.94 -10.44
C PHE A 479 -55.71 13.73 -9.42
N ARG A 480 -56.40 14.48 -8.55
CA ARG A 480 -55.80 15.11 -7.36
C ARG A 480 -55.51 14.01 -6.36
N GLY A 481 -54.27 13.99 -5.90
CA GLY A 481 -53.83 13.32 -4.68
C GLY A 481 -52.81 14.24 -3.97
N GLU A 482 -53.15 14.67 -2.77
CA GLU A 482 -52.35 15.50 -1.90
C GLU A 482 -50.97 14.89 -1.69
N ARG A 483 -49.92 15.64 -2.01
CA ARG A 483 -48.52 15.31 -1.69
C ARG A 483 -48.08 16.09 -0.48
N ASP A 484 -47.85 15.37 0.60
CA ASP A 484 -47.01 15.81 1.70
C ASP A 484 -45.66 16.29 1.18
N SER A 485 -45.37 17.53 1.39
CA SER A 485 -44.11 18.19 1.00
C SER A 485 -43.05 17.93 2.05
N ARG A 486 -42.33 16.79 1.92
CA ARG A 486 -41.00 16.67 2.47
C ARG A 486 -39.99 16.65 1.31
N ALA A 487 -39.27 17.78 1.20
CA ALA A 487 -38.15 17.89 0.27
C ALA A 487 -37.16 16.76 0.48
N PRO A 488 -36.62 16.11 -0.61
CA PRO A 488 -35.53 15.20 -0.48
C PRO A 488 -34.32 15.96 0.05
N ARG A 489 -33.71 15.45 1.12
CA ARG A 489 -32.39 15.92 1.56
C ARG A 489 -31.45 15.68 0.39
N GLU A 490 -30.92 16.77 -0.18
CA GLU A 490 -29.83 16.69 -1.14
C GLU A 490 -28.67 15.95 -0.49
N PHE A 491 -28.33 14.83 -1.07
CA PHE A 491 -27.06 14.14 -0.80
C PHE A 491 -25.95 15.12 -1.17
N ARG A 492 -25.22 15.63 -0.19
CA ARG A 492 -23.96 16.35 -0.39
C ARG A 492 -22.93 15.35 -0.92
N GLY A 493 -23.04 14.99 -2.18
CA GLY A 493 -22.07 14.21 -2.90
C GLY A 493 -21.16 15.16 -3.66
N ASN A 494 -19.93 15.21 -3.27
CA ASN A 494 -18.71 15.77 -3.81
C ASN A 494 -18.13 16.82 -2.84
N ARG A 495 -17.44 16.34 -1.81
CA ARG A 495 -16.41 17.14 -1.17
C ARG A 495 -15.32 17.35 -2.22
N GLU A 496 -15.07 18.61 -2.57
CA GLU A 496 -13.90 18.92 -3.36
C GLU A 496 -12.64 18.57 -2.55
N PRO A 497 -11.57 18.02 -3.17
CA PRO A 497 -10.32 17.78 -2.48
C PRO A 497 -9.82 19.08 -1.86
N ARG A 498 -9.41 19.03 -0.59
CA ARG A 498 -8.85 20.18 0.11
C ARG A 498 -7.53 20.54 -0.58
N ILE A 499 -7.49 21.67 -1.26
CA ILE A 499 -6.26 22.22 -1.78
C ILE A 499 -5.52 22.86 -0.59
N PRO A 500 -4.25 22.54 -0.31
CA PRO A 500 -3.48 23.21 0.72
C PRO A 500 -3.60 24.74 0.56
N LYS A 501 -3.82 25.46 1.68
CA LYS A 501 -4.04 26.92 1.63
C LYS A 501 -2.91 27.58 0.84
N LYS A 502 -3.25 28.38 -0.16
CA LYS A 502 -2.32 29.32 -0.75
C LYS A 502 -2.09 30.40 0.30
N GLU A 503 -0.88 30.59 0.72
CA GLU A 503 -0.48 31.82 1.40
C GLU A 503 -0.69 32.95 0.39
N GLU A 504 -1.62 33.86 0.72
CA GLU A 504 -1.75 35.12 0.02
C GLU A 504 -0.50 35.97 0.37
N GLU A 505 0.23 36.39 -0.68
CA GLU A 505 1.30 37.39 -0.57
C GLU A 505 0.73 38.77 -0.19
#